data_de38718eddc9c137f3d7f0719de0ecb6
#
_entry.id   de38718eddc9c137f3d7f0719de0ecb6
#
_cell.length_a   1.000
_cell.length_b   1.000
_cell.length_c   1.000
_cell.angle_alpha   90.00
_cell.angle_beta   90.00
_cell.angle_gamma   90.00
#
_symmetry.space_group_name_H-M   'P 1'
#
loop_
_entity.id
_entity.type
_entity.pdbx_description
1 polymer ?
#
loop_
_entity_poly.entity_id
_entity_poly.type
_entity_poly.pdbx_seq_one_letter_code
_entity_poly.pdbx_strand_id
1 'polypeptide(L)' 'MLNTRYKKLTGMHAGHAYTVVAPYSEVENPLRWMLHCETNADEKQIVSEDELGDQRLWQPLT' A
#
# COMPACT_ATOMS: atom_id res chain seq x y z
N MET A 1 4.14 -8.45 -6.53
CA MET A 1 3.59 -7.40 -5.64
C MET A 1 4.31 -7.36 -4.30
N LEU A 2 4.68 -8.49 -3.72
CA LEU A 2 5.44 -8.50 -2.47
C LEU A 2 6.74 -7.71 -2.59
N ASN A 3 7.09 -6.99 -1.54
CA ASN A 3 8.29 -6.16 -1.44
C ASN A 3 8.30 -4.95 -2.37
N THR A 4 7.20 -4.67 -3.04
CA THR A 4 7.06 -3.46 -3.84
C THR A 4 6.86 -2.26 -2.91
N ARG A 5 7.47 -1.14 -3.23
CA ARG A 5 7.38 0.06 -2.42
C ARG A 5 6.50 1.12 -3.09
N TYR A 6 5.71 1.80 -2.27
CA TYR A 6 4.82 2.86 -2.74
C TYR A 6 4.90 4.06 -1.81
N LYS A 7 4.69 5.25 -2.35
CA LYS A 7 4.53 6.47 -1.59
C LYS A 7 3.05 6.82 -1.54
N LYS A 8 2.53 7.06 -0.33
CA LYS A 8 1.14 7.50 -0.17
C LYS A 8 1.02 8.96 -0.57
N LEU A 9 0.07 9.29 -1.44
CA LEU A 9 -0.04 10.63 -2.00
C LEU A 9 -1.12 11.49 -1.35
N THR A 10 -2.10 10.88 -0.69
CA THR A 10 -3.25 11.62 -0.15
C THR A 10 -3.59 11.14 1.25
N GLY A 11 -4.35 11.95 1.96
CA GLY A 11 -4.89 11.60 3.26
C GLY A 11 -3.89 11.70 4.39
N MET A 12 -4.26 11.12 5.52
CA MET A 12 -3.37 11.03 6.67
C MET A 12 -2.14 10.20 6.30
N HIS A 13 -0.97 10.60 6.74
CA HIS A 13 0.30 9.95 6.40
C HIS A 13 0.73 10.13 4.94
N ALA A 14 0.17 11.10 4.23
CA ALA A 14 0.64 11.42 2.87
C ALA A 14 2.13 11.77 2.90
N GLY A 15 2.86 11.32 1.87
CA GLY A 15 4.30 11.53 1.79
C GLY A 15 5.15 10.42 2.38
N HIS A 16 4.55 9.48 3.12
CA HIS A 16 5.29 8.37 3.71
C HIS A 16 5.41 7.21 2.73
N ALA A 17 6.52 6.47 2.82
CA ALA A 17 6.74 5.28 2.02
C ALA A 17 6.18 4.04 2.74
N TYR A 18 5.63 3.14 1.95
CA TYR A 18 5.08 1.87 2.43
C TYR A 18 5.64 0.72 1.62
N THR A 19 5.79 -0.43 2.26
CA THR A 19 6.20 -1.67 1.60
C THR A 19 5.07 -2.68 1.65
N VAL A 20 4.80 -3.32 0.52
CA VAL A 20 3.82 -4.41 0.45
C VAL A 20 4.43 -5.65 1.10
N VAL A 21 3.83 -6.13 2.18
CA VAL A 21 4.42 -7.22 2.98
C VAL A 21 3.67 -8.54 2.85
N ALA A 22 2.39 -8.52 2.53
CA ALA A 22 1.61 -9.76 2.43
C ALA A 22 0.31 -9.53 1.69
N PRO A 23 -0.24 -10.57 1.05
CA PRO A 23 -1.64 -10.51 0.62
C PRO A 23 -2.53 -10.54 1.87
N TYR A 24 -3.58 -9.77 1.86
CA TYR A 24 -4.49 -9.69 3.01
C TYR A 24 -5.78 -10.46 2.81
N SER A 25 -6.32 -10.42 1.61
CA SER A 25 -7.68 -10.85 1.35
C SER A 25 -7.79 -12.38 1.20
N GLU A 26 -8.76 -12.96 1.88
CA GLU A 26 -9.21 -14.34 1.61
C GLU A 26 -10.20 -14.36 0.46
N VAL A 27 -10.72 -13.19 0.07
CA VAL A 27 -11.66 -13.01 -1.03
C VAL A 27 -10.89 -12.40 -2.18
N GLU A 28 -10.91 -13.04 -3.32
CA GLU A 28 -10.04 -12.68 -4.43
C GLU A 28 -10.50 -11.48 -5.25
N ASN A 29 -11.66 -10.89 -4.96
CA ASN A 29 -12.17 -9.80 -5.78
C ASN A 29 -12.81 -8.72 -4.92
N PRO A 30 -12.15 -7.58 -4.72
CA PRO A 30 -10.81 -7.28 -5.22
C PRO A 30 -9.71 -7.89 -4.36
N LEU A 31 -8.59 -8.19 -4.97
CA LEU A 31 -7.40 -8.64 -4.26
C LEU A 31 -6.87 -7.48 -3.42
N ARG A 32 -6.55 -7.75 -2.16
CA ARG A 32 -6.04 -6.73 -1.23
C ARG A 32 -4.69 -7.10 -0.69
N TRP A 33 -3.93 -6.07 -0.35
CA TRP A 33 -2.57 -6.21 0.12
C TRP A 33 -2.38 -5.44 1.42
N MET A 34 -1.56 -5.98 2.30
CA MET A 34 -1.17 -5.30 3.52
C MET A 34 0.15 -4.56 3.27
N LEU A 35 0.16 -3.27 3.59
CA LEU A 35 1.33 -2.41 3.46
C LEU A 35 1.76 -1.94 4.84
N HIS A 36 3.06 -1.94 5.09
CA HIS A 36 3.64 -1.38 6.29
C HIS A 36 4.36 -0.08 5.97
N CYS A 37 4.12 0.95 6.79
CA CYS A 37 4.84 2.21 6.69
C CYS A 37 6.31 1.98 7.06
N GLU A 38 7.23 2.47 6.23
CA GLU A 38 8.66 2.24 6.44
C GLU A 38 9.22 3.05 7.60
N THR A 39 8.56 4.14 7.98
CA THR A 39 9.03 5.03 9.04
C THR A 39 8.21 4.93 10.32
N ASN A 40 7.15 4.12 10.35
CA ASN A 40 6.32 3.93 11.52
C ASN A 40 5.81 2.50 11.54
N ALA A 41 6.39 1.68 12.41
CA ALA A 41 6.08 0.25 12.45
C ALA A 41 4.61 -0.04 12.85
N ASP A 42 3.94 0.89 13.50
CA ASP A 42 2.55 0.71 13.91
C ASP A 42 1.55 1.13 12.83
N GLU A 43 2.00 1.80 11.78
CA GLU A 43 1.12 2.25 10.72
C GLU A 43 1.05 1.21 9.60
N LYS A 44 -0.16 0.73 9.35
CA LYS A 44 -0.43 -0.27 8.32
C LYS A 44 -1.62 0.18 7.49
N GLN A 45 -1.62 -0.22 6.23
CA GLN A 45 -2.74 0.05 5.31
C GLN A 45 -3.15 -1.25 4.63
N ILE A 46 -4.45 -1.45 4.48
CA ILE A 46 -5.00 -2.53 3.68
C ILE A 46 -5.56 -1.89 2.42
N VAL A 47 -4.99 -2.22 1.28
CA VAL A 47 -5.25 -1.53 0.03
C VAL A 47 -5.53 -2.54 -1.08
N SER A 48 -6.55 -2.27 -1.89
CA SER A 48 -6.84 -3.12 -3.03
C SER A 48 -5.80 -2.91 -4.14
N GLU A 49 -5.68 -3.89 -5.01
CA GLU A 49 -4.79 -3.79 -6.16
C GLU A 49 -5.18 -2.61 -7.06
N ASP A 50 -6.47 -2.38 -7.21
CA ASP A 50 -6.97 -1.25 -8.02
C ASP A 50 -6.52 0.09 -7.43
N GLU A 51 -6.57 0.22 -6.11
CA GLU A 51 -6.11 1.44 -5.46
C GLU A 51 -4.60 1.64 -5.62
N LEU A 52 -3.82 0.57 -5.53
CA LEU A 52 -2.37 0.66 -5.73
C LEU A 52 -2.02 1.06 -7.16
N GLY A 53 -2.87 0.71 -8.12
CA GLY A 53 -2.70 1.13 -9.50
C GLY A 53 -3.16 2.54 -9.79
N ASP A 54 -3.81 3.20 -8.83
CA ASP A 54 -4.31 4.56 -9.02
C ASP A 54 -3.21 5.57 -8.68
N GLN A 55 -2.67 6.20 -9.72
CA GLN A 55 -1.55 7.13 -9.60
C GLN A 55 -1.89 8.40 -8.83
N ARG A 56 -3.16 8.64 -8.55
CA ARG A 56 -3.59 9.77 -7.72
C ARG A 56 -3.45 9.46 -6.24
N LEU A 57 -3.43 8.18 -5.87
CA LEU A 57 -3.43 7.72 -4.49
C LEU A 57 -2.06 7.19 -4.05
N TRP A 58 -1.37 6.46 -4.94
CA TRP A 58 -0.11 5.81 -4.63
C TRP A 58 0.88 5.98 -5.76
N GLN A 59 2.13 6.22 -5.42
CA GLN A 59 3.21 6.35 -6.38
C GLN A 59 4.20 5.19 -6.21
N PRO A 60 4.41 4.38 -7.24
CA PRO A 60 5.45 3.35 -7.16
C PRO A 60 6.82 3.98 -6.97
N LEU A 61 7.63 3.42 -6.07
CA LEU A 61 8.95 3.94 -5.77
C LEU A 61 10.07 3.15 -6.43
N THR A 62 9.76 1.98 -6.93
CA THR A 62 10.75 1.18 -7.66
C THR A 62 10.05 0.30 -8.68
#